data_ad83db3fa78fcf2a586d64154216166a
#
_entry.id   ad83db3fa78fcf2a586d64154216166a
#
_cell.length_a   1.000
_cell.length_b   1.000
_cell.length_c   1.000
_cell.angle_alpha   90.00
_cell.angle_beta   90.00
_cell.angle_gamma   90.00
#
_symmetry.space_group_name_H-M   'P 1'
#
loop_
_entity.id
_entity.type
_entity.pdbx_description
1 polymer ?
#
loop_
_entity_poly.entity_id
_entity_poly.type
_entity_poly.pdbx_seq_one_letter_code
_entity_poly.pdbx_strand_id
1 'polypeptide(L)'
;MRATILHNPRCSKSREALAILHEAGAEVTVIDYLKQPPTRDELAGWYARGGLSPRACLRKDAPAVADDAAALDLMARDPRTIERPLVETGKGVRLGRPPAAIRDIL
;
A
#
# COMPACT_ATOMS: atom_id res chain seq x y z
N MET A 1 -17.29 -4.29 -7.23
CA MET A 1 -16.29 -4.39 -6.15
C MET A 1 -15.54 -3.08 -6.05
N ARG A 2 -15.34 -2.62 -4.83
CA ARG A 2 -14.56 -1.40 -4.57
C ARG A 2 -13.15 -1.76 -4.14
N ALA A 3 -12.18 -0.99 -4.62
CA ALA A 3 -10.78 -1.14 -4.25
C ALA A 3 -10.14 0.22 -4.01
N THR A 4 -9.20 0.28 -3.08
CA THR A 4 -8.37 1.45 -2.82
C THR A 4 -6.93 1.07 -3.08
N ILE A 5 -6.19 1.91 -3.77
CA ILE A 5 -4.77 1.69 -4.03
C ILE A 5 -3.95 2.90 -3.59
N LEU A 6 -2.94 2.66 -2.76
CA LEU A 6 -1.87 3.63 -2.52
C LEU A 6 -0.93 3.54 -3.71
N HIS A 7 -0.99 4.54 -4.57
CA HIS A 7 -0.45 4.51 -5.91
C HIS A 7 0.68 5.50 -6.11
N ASN A 8 1.71 5.04 -6.82
CA ASN A 8 2.77 5.90 -7.34
C ASN A 8 2.78 5.75 -8.87
N PRO A 9 2.37 6.78 -9.63
CA PRO A 9 2.29 6.68 -11.09
C PRO A 9 3.64 6.46 -11.77
N ARG A 10 4.74 6.71 -11.07
CA ARG A 10 6.10 6.47 -11.59
C ARG A 10 6.61 5.05 -11.32
N CYS A 11 5.91 4.28 -10.49
CA CYS A 11 6.29 2.92 -10.14
C CYS A 11 5.62 1.92 -11.07
N SER A 12 6.40 1.11 -11.78
CA SER A 12 5.85 0.10 -12.71
C SER A 12 4.97 -0.93 -12.00
N LYS A 13 5.36 -1.37 -10.81
CA LYS A 13 4.57 -2.31 -10.00
C LYS A 13 3.21 -1.73 -9.63
N SER A 14 3.19 -0.44 -9.27
CA SER A 14 1.96 0.27 -8.94
C SER A 14 1.04 0.40 -10.16
N ARG A 15 1.60 0.71 -11.33
CA ARG A 15 0.82 0.77 -12.58
C ARG A 15 0.27 -0.59 -12.96
N GLU A 16 1.05 -1.66 -12.82
CA GLU A 16 0.59 -3.02 -13.09
C GLU A 16 -0.56 -3.43 -12.17
N ALA A 17 -0.45 -3.14 -10.88
CA ALA A 17 -1.52 -3.43 -9.92
C ALA A 17 -2.80 -2.67 -10.27
N LEU A 18 -2.69 -1.39 -10.64
CA LEU A 18 -3.84 -0.59 -11.06
C LEU A 18 -4.52 -1.19 -12.30
N ALA A 19 -3.73 -1.66 -13.27
CA ALA A 19 -4.25 -2.32 -14.46
C ALA A 19 -5.02 -3.61 -14.10
N ILE A 20 -4.49 -4.41 -13.17
CA ILE A 20 -5.17 -5.62 -12.70
C ILE A 20 -6.54 -5.27 -12.08
N LEU A 21 -6.59 -4.22 -11.26
CA LEU A 21 -7.85 -3.76 -10.65
C LEU A 21 -8.88 -3.34 -11.71
N HIS A 22 -8.46 -2.61 -12.72
CA HIS A 22 -9.34 -2.20 -13.82
C HIS A 22 -9.83 -3.39 -14.63
N GLU A 23 -8.95 -4.33 -14.94
CA GLU A 23 -9.32 -5.57 -15.65
C GLU A 23 -10.33 -6.40 -14.86
N ALA A 24 -10.24 -6.37 -13.54
CA ALA A 24 -11.19 -7.07 -12.66
C ALA A 24 -12.54 -6.36 -12.54
N GLY A 25 -12.69 -5.20 -13.16
CA GLY A 25 -13.94 -4.42 -13.10
C GLY A 25 -14.14 -3.69 -11.77
N ALA A 26 -13.08 -3.45 -10.99
CA ALA A 26 -13.19 -2.76 -9.72
C ALA A 26 -13.47 -1.27 -9.89
N GLU A 27 -14.27 -0.72 -8.98
CA GLU A 27 -14.37 0.72 -8.78
C GLU A 27 -13.17 1.15 -7.93
N VAL A 28 -12.20 1.81 -8.52
CA VAL A 28 -10.91 2.08 -7.87
C VAL A 28 -10.85 3.50 -7.34
N THR A 29 -10.52 3.63 -6.05
CA THR A 29 -10.10 4.89 -5.45
C THR A 29 -8.57 4.91 -5.48
N VAL A 30 -8.01 5.83 -6.25
CA VAL A 30 -6.56 5.99 -6.36
C VAL A 30 -6.10 7.07 -5.39
N ILE A 31 -5.22 6.71 -4.47
CA ILE A 31 -4.59 7.65 -3.55
C ILE A 31 -3.13 7.79 -3.98
N ASP A 32 -2.79 8.95 -4.53
CA ASP A 32 -1.37 9.30 -4.74
C ASP A 32 -0.80 9.72 -3.40
N TYR A 33 -0.18 8.76 -2.71
CA TYR A 33 0.24 8.91 -1.32
C TYR A 33 1.36 9.95 -1.12
N LEU A 34 2.03 10.36 -2.20
CA LEU A 34 3.02 11.44 -2.13
C LEU A 34 2.35 12.81 -2.14
N LYS A 35 1.17 12.94 -2.75
CA LYS A 35 0.38 14.17 -2.79
C LYS A 35 -0.68 14.22 -1.69
N GLN A 36 -1.21 13.06 -1.31
CA GLN A 36 -2.20 12.89 -0.25
C GLN A 36 -1.68 11.87 0.77
N PRO A 37 -0.72 12.27 1.61
CA PRO A 37 -0.13 11.34 2.56
C PRO A 37 -1.17 10.74 3.48
N PRO A 38 -1.21 9.40 3.62
CA PRO A 38 -2.10 8.78 4.59
C PRO A 38 -1.67 9.12 6.01
N THR A 39 -2.62 9.14 6.92
CA THR A 39 -2.32 9.31 8.34
C THR A 39 -1.69 8.04 8.90
N ARG A 40 -1.01 8.17 10.05
CA ARG A 40 -0.47 7.03 10.77
C ARG A 40 -1.55 5.99 11.10
N ASP A 41 -2.72 6.46 11.54
CA ASP A 41 -3.83 5.57 11.89
C ASP A 41 -4.42 4.85 10.69
N GLU A 42 -4.51 5.51 9.54
CA GLU A 42 -4.94 4.86 8.30
C GLU A 42 -3.98 3.75 7.90
N LEU A 43 -2.67 4.04 7.92
CA LEU A 43 -1.64 3.04 7.62
C LEU A 43 -1.71 1.86 8.59
N ALA A 44 -1.80 2.14 9.87
CA ALA A 44 -1.88 1.10 10.91
C ALA A 44 -3.10 0.19 10.68
N GLY A 45 -4.24 0.77 10.34
CA GLY A 45 -5.47 0.02 10.08
C GLY A 45 -5.35 -0.89 8.86
N TRP A 46 -4.79 -0.40 7.77
CA TRP A 46 -4.59 -1.21 6.56
C TRP A 46 -3.63 -2.36 6.79
N TYR A 47 -2.48 -2.10 7.40
CA TYR A 47 -1.51 -3.16 7.68
C TYR A 47 -2.07 -4.21 8.64
N ALA A 48 -2.74 -3.78 9.71
CA ALA A 48 -3.38 -4.70 10.66
C ALA A 48 -4.41 -5.58 9.95
N ARG A 49 -5.26 -5.00 9.13
CA ARG A 49 -6.27 -5.73 8.37
C ARG A 49 -5.67 -6.73 7.38
N GLY A 50 -4.52 -6.41 6.81
CA GLY A 50 -3.81 -7.31 5.89
C GLY A 50 -2.92 -8.34 6.58
N GLY A 51 -2.77 -8.28 7.90
CA GLY A 51 -1.81 -9.12 8.61
C GLY A 51 -0.37 -8.77 8.22
N LEU A 52 -0.11 -7.51 7.87
CA LEU A 52 1.19 -7.04 7.38
C LEU A 52 1.95 -6.32 8.49
N SER A 53 3.25 -6.58 8.58
CA SER A 53 4.14 -5.81 9.45
C SER A 53 4.47 -4.47 8.78
N PRO A 54 4.16 -3.33 9.39
CA PRO A 54 4.58 -2.02 8.87
C PRO A 54 6.08 -1.94 8.60
N ARG A 55 6.89 -2.46 9.50
CA ARG A 55 8.35 -2.49 9.32
C ARG A 55 8.75 -3.24 8.05
N ALA A 56 8.09 -4.36 7.75
CA ALA A 56 8.34 -5.14 6.54
C ALA A 56 7.83 -4.44 5.26
N CYS A 57 6.97 -3.45 5.41
CA CYS A 57 6.40 -2.67 4.29
C CYS A 57 7.12 -1.35 4.06
N LEU A 58 8.26 -1.13 4.67
CA LEU A 58 9.17 -0.04 4.29
C LEU A 58 9.92 -0.41 3.01
N ARG A 59 10.23 0.60 2.21
CA ARG A 59 11.13 0.42 1.07
C ARG A 59 12.51 -0.02 1.54
N LYS A 60 13.20 -0.76 0.68
CA LYS A 60 14.54 -1.28 1.00
C LYS A 60 15.57 -0.19 1.30
N ASP A 61 15.41 0.99 0.68
CA ASP A 61 16.30 2.13 0.86
C ASP A 61 15.88 3.07 2.00
N ALA A 62 14.80 2.74 2.72
CA ALA A 62 14.36 3.49 3.87
C ALA A 62 15.34 3.30 5.05
N PRO A 63 15.44 4.30 5.95
CA PRO A 63 16.20 4.12 7.18
C PRO A 63 15.71 2.92 7.98
N ALA A 64 16.62 2.19 8.61
CA ALA A 64 16.25 1.08 9.49
C ALA A 64 15.53 1.60 10.73
N VAL A 65 14.52 0.87 11.19
CA VAL A 65 13.75 1.18 12.39
C VAL A 65 13.65 -0.03 13.31
N ALA A 66 13.40 0.22 14.58
CA ALA A 66 13.43 -0.83 15.60
C ALA A 66 12.21 -1.76 15.55
N ASP A 67 11.03 -1.23 15.23
CA ASP A 67 9.77 -1.97 15.32
C ASP A 67 8.70 -1.37 14.39
N ASP A 68 7.50 -1.97 14.43
CA ASP A 68 6.37 -1.54 13.61
C ASP A 68 5.87 -0.15 13.98
N ALA A 69 5.88 0.22 15.25
CA ALA A 69 5.46 1.56 15.69
C ALA A 69 6.39 2.64 15.11
N ALA A 70 7.69 2.40 15.16
CA ALA A 70 8.68 3.31 14.58
C ALA A 70 8.56 3.39 13.05
N ALA A 71 8.22 2.27 12.39
CA ALA A 71 7.97 2.25 10.96
C ALA A 71 6.76 3.13 10.59
N LEU A 72 5.67 3.03 11.32
CA LEU A 72 4.48 3.87 11.11
C LEU A 72 4.78 5.35 11.31
N ASP A 73 5.55 5.69 12.33
CA ASP A 73 5.99 7.08 12.57
C ASP A 73 6.81 7.61 11.40
N LEU A 74 7.74 6.79 10.90
CA LEU A 74 8.56 7.16 9.75
C LEU A 74 7.74 7.35 8.48
N MET A 75 6.82 6.43 8.19
CA MET A 75 5.95 6.51 7.02
C MET A 75 5.06 7.74 7.04
N ALA A 76 4.50 8.08 8.20
CA ALA A 76 3.65 9.26 8.36
C ALA A 76 4.45 10.56 8.20
N ARG A 77 5.69 10.57 8.67
CA ARG A 77 6.59 11.71 8.55
C ARG A 77 7.20 11.85 7.16
N ASP A 78 7.49 10.72 6.51
CA ASP A 78 8.09 10.69 5.18
C ASP A 78 7.42 9.60 4.31
N PRO A 79 6.36 9.94 3.59
CA PRO A 79 5.62 8.97 2.75
C PRO A 79 6.47 8.28 1.68
N ARG A 80 7.61 8.85 1.30
CA ARG A 80 8.53 8.23 0.33
C ARG A 80 9.08 6.90 0.82
N THR A 81 9.03 6.63 2.12
CA THR A 81 9.52 5.38 2.71
C THR A 81 8.54 4.22 2.60
N ILE A 82 7.30 4.49 2.20
CA ILE A 82 6.24 3.48 2.07
C ILE A 82 6.50 2.62 0.84
N GLU A 83 6.53 1.29 1.03
CA GLU A 83 6.54 0.36 -0.11
C GLU A 83 5.18 0.35 -0.80
N ARG A 84 5.17 0.28 -2.12
CA ARG A 84 3.96 0.42 -2.93
C ARG A 84 3.93 -0.61 -4.05
N PRO A 85 2.73 -0.89 -4.58
CA PRO A 85 1.43 -0.39 -4.17
C PRO A 85 0.85 -1.17 -2.98
N LEU A 86 0.04 -0.51 -2.16
CA LEU A 86 -0.79 -1.16 -1.17
C LEU A 86 -2.23 -1.13 -1.68
N VAL A 87 -2.90 -2.27 -1.67
CA VAL A 87 -4.27 -2.39 -2.21
C VAL A 87 -5.20 -2.95 -1.15
N GLU A 88 -6.35 -2.31 -1.01
CA GLU A 88 -7.43 -2.73 -0.13
C GLU A 88 -8.69 -3.03 -0.94
N THR A 89 -9.36 -4.13 -0.62
CA THR A 89 -10.70 -4.46 -1.10
C THR A 89 -11.56 -4.92 0.08
N GLY A 90 -12.84 -5.24 -0.19
CA GLY A 90 -13.69 -5.84 0.84
C GLY A 90 -13.18 -7.18 1.38
N LYS A 91 -12.29 -7.85 0.66
CA LYS A 91 -11.73 -9.15 1.05
C LYS A 91 -10.41 -9.07 1.82
N GLY A 92 -9.75 -7.93 1.82
CA GLY A 92 -8.50 -7.78 2.55
C GLY A 92 -7.59 -6.69 2.02
N VAL A 93 -6.33 -6.75 2.45
CA VAL A 93 -5.28 -5.82 2.08
C VAL A 93 -4.06 -6.61 1.66
N ARG A 94 -3.43 -6.21 0.55
CA ARG A 94 -2.19 -6.84 0.05
C ARG A 94 -1.21 -5.78 -0.43
N LEU A 95 0.06 -6.07 -0.20
CA LEU A 95 1.13 -5.35 -0.87
C LEU A 95 1.28 -5.94 -2.29
N GLY A 96 1.21 -5.09 -3.31
CA GLY A 96 1.25 -5.52 -4.71
C GLY A 96 2.66 -5.77 -5.22
N ARG A 97 3.40 -6.63 -4.55
CA ARG A 97 4.75 -7.01 -4.92
C ARG A 97 4.96 -8.52 -4.72
N PRO A 98 4.86 -9.30 -5.77
CA PRO A 98 4.56 -8.88 -7.16
C PRO A 98 3.13 -8.35 -7.32
N PRO A 99 2.85 -7.56 -8.36
CA PRO A 99 1.50 -7.00 -8.56
C PRO A 99 0.39 -8.06 -8.59
N ALA A 100 0.67 -9.24 -9.11
CA ALA A 100 -0.29 -10.34 -9.16
C ALA A 100 -0.76 -10.82 -7.78
N ALA A 101 -0.02 -10.50 -6.71
CA ALA A 101 -0.41 -10.88 -5.34
C ALA A 101 -1.76 -10.27 -4.93
N ILE A 102 -2.17 -9.14 -5.52
CA ILE A 102 -3.45 -8.53 -5.22
C ILE A 102 -4.65 -9.36 -5.70
N ARG A 103 -4.44 -10.33 -6.59
CA ARG A 103 -5.52 -11.21 -7.06
C ARG A 103 -6.14 -12.02 -5.93
N ASP A 104 -5.40 -12.25 -4.85
CA ASP A 104 -5.90 -12.98 -3.67
C ASP A 104 -7.05 -12.25 -2.96
N ILE A 105 -7.21 -10.97 -3.19
CA ILE A 105 -8.24 -10.14 -2.55
C ILE A 105 -9.28 -9.59 -3.55
N LEU A 106 -9.29 -10.10 -4.75
CA LEU A 106 -10.27 -9.68 -5.76
C LEU A 106 -11.54 -10.53 -5.76
#